data_27cfc721019b28befaffc6f2c9be7d28
#
_entry.id   27cfc721019b28befaffc6f2c9be7d28
#
_cell.length_a   1.000
_cell.length_b   1.000
_cell.length_c   1.000
_cell.angle_alpha   90.00
_cell.angle_beta   90.00
_cell.angle_gamma   90.00
#
_symmetry.space_group_name_H-M   'P 1'
#
loop_
_entity.id
_entity.type
_entity.pdbx_description
1 polymer ?
#
loop_
_entity_poly.entity_id
_entity_poly.type
_entity_poly.pdbx_seq_one_letter_code
_entity_poly.pdbx_strand_id
1 'polypeptide(L)'
;MEELRQTIQEHGIRYQLKGDYYLPVLELPEENRPIGRWGRLHKAYLKHHRPILYQSLLLSGKLYTVLADLNEQATERCSLIIRQMAEAEGITEELKANDPMRWVQAMNSIRSRAEEIIQAEMIYC
;
A
#
# COMPACT_ATOMS: atom_id res chain seq x y z
N MET A 1 -14.78 -32.33 30.50
CA MET A 1 -13.75 -31.48 29.91
C MET A 1 -14.42 -30.22 29.37
N GLU A 2 -14.06 -29.07 29.89
CA GLU A 2 -14.59 -27.84 29.36
C GLU A 2 -14.01 -27.58 27.96
N GLU A 3 -14.89 -27.32 26.99
CA GLU A 3 -14.46 -26.95 25.69
C GLU A 3 -13.83 -25.55 25.74
N LEU A 4 -12.64 -25.41 25.17
CA LEU A 4 -11.99 -24.12 25.04
C LEU A 4 -12.76 -23.26 24.06
N ARG A 5 -13.10 -22.06 24.45
CA ARG A 5 -13.74 -21.09 23.56
C ARG A 5 -12.74 -20.62 22.51
N GLN A 6 -13.20 -20.48 21.30
CA GLN A 6 -12.33 -19.96 20.21
C GLN A 6 -11.88 -18.52 20.48
N THR A 7 -12.68 -17.74 21.18
CA THR A 7 -12.37 -16.35 21.50
C THR A 7 -12.80 -16.08 22.94
N ILE A 8 -11.92 -15.49 23.72
CA ILE A 8 -12.23 -14.99 25.06
C ILE A 8 -11.90 -13.51 25.14
N GLN A 9 -12.57 -12.80 26.03
CA GLN A 9 -12.33 -11.39 26.28
C GLN A 9 -12.04 -11.20 27.76
N GLU A 10 -10.89 -10.63 28.07
CA GLU A 10 -10.43 -10.38 29.43
C GLU A 10 -9.72 -9.04 29.48
N HIS A 11 -10.09 -8.19 30.45
CA HIS A 11 -9.56 -6.84 30.61
C HIS A 11 -9.68 -5.95 29.35
N GLY A 12 -10.74 -6.16 28.56
CA GLY A 12 -10.95 -5.40 27.33
C GLY A 12 -10.11 -5.86 26.14
N ILE A 13 -9.35 -6.94 26.32
CA ILE A 13 -8.52 -7.50 25.25
C ILE A 13 -9.18 -8.81 24.79
N ARG A 14 -9.35 -8.96 23.50
CA ARG A 14 -9.79 -10.21 22.91
C ARG A 14 -8.61 -11.15 22.72
N TYR A 15 -8.81 -12.40 23.06
CA TYR A 15 -7.84 -13.46 22.87
C TYR A 15 -8.41 -14.47 21.90
N GLN A 16 -7.62 -14.87 20.93
CA GLN A 16 -8.00 -15.92 19.99
C GLN A 16 -7.27 -17.21 20.30
N LEU A 17 -8.02 -18.31 20.30
CA LEU A 17 -7.45 -19.63 20.54
C LEU A 17 -6.66 -20.08 19.30
N LYS A 18 -5.35 -20.34 19.51
CA LYS A 18 -4.49 -20.96 18.51
C LYS A 18 -3.81 -22.16 19.15
N GLY A 19 -4.20 -23.37 18.71
CA GLY A 19 -3.76 -24.58 19.37
C GLY A 19 -4.29 -24.62 20.79
N ASP A 20 -3.40 -24.75 21.78
CA ASP A 20 -3.74 -24.76 23.20
C ASP A 20 -3.58 -23.40 23.89
N TYR A 21 -3.26 -22.35 23.13
CA TYR A 21 -2.94 -21.03 23.70
C TYR A 21 -3.90 -19.97 23.20
N TYR A 22 -4.24 -19.05 24.10
CA TYR A 22 -4.95 -17.83 23.75
C TYR A 22 -3.94 -16.73 23.48
N LEU A 23 -3.96 -16.21 22.25
CA LEU A 23 -3.13 -15.08 21.86
C LEU A 23 -3.98 -13.81 21.84
N PRO A 24 -3.45 -12.67 22.35
CA PRO A 24 -4.20 -11.43 22.28
C PRO A 24 -4.44 -11.07 20.81
N VAL A 25 -5.71 -10.87 20.48
CA VAL A 25 -6.09 -10.24 19.21
C VAL A 25 -5.98 -8.76 19.47
N LEU A 26 -4.88 -8.18 19.03
CA LEU A 26 -4.73 -6.74 19.07
C LEU A 26 -5.75 -6.15 18.09
N GLU A 27 -6.84 -5.62 18.64
CA GLU A 27 -7.73 -4.77 17.87
C GLU A 27 -7.05 -3.45 17.65
N LEU A 28 -6.17 -3.45 16.68
CA LEU A 28 -5.82 -2.23 16.02
C LEU A 28 -7.06 -1.76 15.28
N PRO A 29 -7.32 -0.43 15.19
CA PRO A 29 -8.35 0.04 14.28
C PRO A 29 -8.10 -0.72 12.99
N GLU A 30 -9.03 -1.62 12.67
CA GLU A 30 -8.83 -2.57 11.59
C GLU A 30 -8.53 -1.83 10.30
N GLU A 31 -7.26 -1.86 9.93
CA GLU A 31 -6.88 -1.35 8.63
C GLU A 31 -7.16 -2.43 7.62
N ASN A 32 -8.37 -2.41 7.07
CA ASN A 32 -8.82 -3.38 6.07
C ASN A 32 -8.36 -3.03 4.67
N ARG A 33 -7.78 -1.84 4.50
CA ARG A 33 -7.29 -1.41 3.19
C ARG A 33 -6.03 -2.19 2.84
N PRO A 34 -5.89 -2.63 1.58
CA PRO A 34 -4.64 -3.27 1.16
C PRO A 34 -3.51 -2.25 1.16
N ILE A 35 -2.33 -2.68 1.58
CA ILE A 35 -1.15 -1.83 1.50
C ILE A 35 -0.65 -1.65 0.06
N GLY A 36 -1.02 -2.56 -0.86
CA GLY A 36 -0.75 -2.47 -2.26
C GLY A 36 0.72 -2.49 -2.64
N ARG A 37 0.98 -2.23 -3.92
CA ARG A 37 2.34 -2.21 -4.47
C ARG A 37 3.21 -1.13 -3.81
N TRP A 38 2.69 0.09 -3.71
CA TRP A 38 3.44 1.21 -3.15
C TRP A 38 3.72 1.04 -1.68
N GLY A 39 2.75 0.53 -0.93
CA GLY A 39 2.93 0.24 0.49
C GLY A 39 3.99 -0.83 0.73
N ARG A 40 4.00 -1.88 -0.09
CA ARG A 40 5.01 -2.95 0.02
C ARG A 40 6.42 -2.44 -0.27
N LEU A 41 6.58 -1.60 -1.29
CA LEU A 41 7.87 -0.99 -1.62
C LEU A 41 8.38 -0.09 -0.48
N HIS A 42 7.50 0.73 0.08
CA HIS A 42 7.86 1.61 1.18
C HIS A 42 8.18 0.82 2.46
N LYS A 43 7.43 -0.24 2.73
CA LYS A 43 7.71 -1.13 3.86
C LYS A 43 9.12 -1.71 3.77
N ALA A 44 9.49 -2.22 2.60
CA ALA A 44 10.83 -2.75 2.36
C ALA A 44 11.90 -1.67 2.54
N TYR A 45 11.66 -0.48 2.02
CA TYR A 45 12.55 0.66 2.17
C TYR A 45 12.76 1.03 3.64
N LEU A 46 11.69 1.17 4.42
CA LEU A 46 11.78 1.49 5.85
C LEU A 46 12.55 0.42 6.61
N LYS A 47 12.29 -0.83 6.30
CA LYS A 47 12.95 -1.96 6.98
C LYS A 47 14.47 -1.95 6.76
N HIS A 48 14.93 -1.62 5.55
CA HIS A 48 16.35 -1.66 5.20
C HIS A 48 17.07 -0.34 5.46
N HIS A 49 16.41 0.79 5.32
CA HIS A 49 17.05 2.10 5.41
C HIS A 49 16.67 2.92 6.64
N ARG A 50 15.52 2.63 7.25
CA ARG A 50 15.04 3.32 8.45
C ARG A 50 14.50 2.32 9.46
N PRO A 51 15.33 1.42 9.98
CA PRO A 51 14.87 0.35 10.86
C PRO A 51 14.26 0.85 12.17
N ILE A 52 14.74 1.97 12.71
CA ILE A 52 14.20 2.54 13.94
C ILE A 52 12.77 3.04 13.73
N LEU A 53 12.53 3.76 12.65
CA LEU A 53 11.18 4.22 12.30
C LEU A 53 10.26 3.04 12.00
N TYR A 54 10.76 2.04 11.27
CA TYR A 54 10.01 0.82 10.98
C TYR A 54 9.54 0.13 12.27
N GLN A 55 10.45 -0.08 13.22
CA GLN A 55 10.13 -0.72 14.49
C GLN A 55 9.17 0.13 15.32
N SER A 56 9.34 1.43 15.35
CA SER A 56 8.45 2.35 16.05
C SER A 56 7.02 2.25 15.52
N LEU A 57 6.85 2.26 14.20
CA LEU A 57 5.54 2.13 13.57
C LEU A 57 4.94 0.74 13.80
N LEU A 58 5.77 -0.29 13.74
CA LEU A 58 5.32 -1.66 13.97
C LEU A 58 4.83 -1.85 15.40
N LEU A 59 5.59 -1.38 16.39
CA LEU A 59 5.25 -1.49 17.81
C LEU A 59 4.02 -0.66 18.19
N SER A 60 3.85 0.51 17.57
CA SER A 60 2.67 1.36 17.81
C SER A 60 1.41 0.85 17.11
N GLY A 61 1.56 -0.14 16.23
CA GLY A 61 0.46 -0.70 15.46
C GLY A 61 -0.03 0.18 14.32
N LYS A 62 0.71 1.23 13.97
CA LYS A 62 0.32 2.19 12.93
C LYS A 62 0.94 1.89 11.56
N LEU A 63 1.83 0.89 11.48
CA LEU A 63 2.57 0.61 10.26
C LEU A 63 1.66 0.39 9.06
N TYR A 64 0.68 -0.50 9.18
CA TYR A 64 -0.20 -0.83 8.05
C TYR A 64 -1.13 0.32 7.68
N THR A 65 -1.55 1.12 8.64
CA THR A 65 -2.35 2.33 8.38
C THR A 65 -1.53 3.33 7.55
N VAL A 66 -0.29 3.57 7.94
CA VAL A 66 0.63 4.47 7.21
C VAL A 66 0.87 3.94 5.80
N LEU A 67 1.11 2.64 5.66
CA LEU A 67 1.36 2.04 4.35
C LEU A 67 0.13 2.08 3.44
N ALA A 68 -1.06 1.83 4.00
CA ALA A 68 -2.30 1.92 3.24
C ALA A 68 -2.60 3.35 2.79
N ASP A 69 -2.40 4.33 3.67
CA ASP A 69 -2.54 5.75 3.33
C ASP A 69 -1.57 6.15 2.23
N LEU A 70 -0.31 5.73 2.35
CA LEU A 70 0.70 6.00 1.34
C LEU A 70 0.32 5.39 -0.01
N ASN A 71 -0.16 4.15 0.01
CA ASN A 71 -0.59 3.47 -1.21
C ASN A 71 -1.72 4.22 -1.92
N GLU A 72 -2.72 4.67 -1.17
CA GLU A 72 -3.82 5.46 -1.73
C GLU A 72 -3.33 6.77 -2.33
N GLN A 73 -2.51 7.50 -1.60
CA GLN A 73 -1.95 8.78 -2.04
C GLN A 73 -1.06 8.60 -3.28
N ALA A 74 -0.20 7.59 -3.27
CA ALA A 74 0.68 7.30 -4.38
C ALA A 74 -0.10 6.89 -5.63
N THR A 75 -1.13 6.07 -5.46
CA THR A 75 -1.99 5.64 -6.57
C THR A 75 -2.71 6.82 -7.20
N GLU A 76 -3.30 7.69 -6.39
CA GLU A 76 -4.01 8.89 -6.88
C GLU A 76 -3.06 9.84 -7.60
N ARG A 77 -1.90 10.10 -6.98
CA ARG A 77 -0.91 10.99 -7.58
C ARG A 77 -0.33 10.42 -8.87
N CYS A 78 -0.06 9.13 -8.92
CA CYS A 78 0.41 8.45 -10.12
C CYS A 78 -0.62 8.58 -11.25
N SER A 79 -1.89 8.35 -10.96
CA SER A 79 -2.98 8.50 -11.93
C SER A 79 -3.08 9.93 -12.47
N LEU A 80 -2.92 10.92 -11.59
CA LEU A 80 -2.93 12.32 -11.99
C LEU A 80 -1.74 12.65 -12.91
N ILE A 81 -0.54 12.21 -12.56
CA ILE A 81 0.66 12.43 -13.37
C ILE A 81 0.52 11.77 -14.74
N ILE A 82 0.03 10.54 -14.79
CA ILE A 82 -0.22 9.82 -16.05
C ILE A 82 -1.17 10.62 -16.94
N ARG A 83 -2.26 11.12 -16.37
CA ARG A 83 -3.24 11.91 -17.11
C ARG A 83 -2.65 13.21 -17.64
N GLN A 84 -1.90 13.93 -16.80
CA GLN A 84 -1.25 15.17 -17.19
C GLN A 84 -0.20 14.95 -18.31
N MET A 85 0.59 13.90 -18.19
CA MET A 85 1.58 13.56 -19.21
C MET A 85 0.90 13.16 -20.52
N ALA A 86 -0.16 12.38 -20.47
CA ALA A 86 -0.91 11.97 -21.65
C ALA A 86 -1.49 13.19 -22.39
N GLU A 87 -2.05 14.15 -21.65
CA GLU A 87 -2.55 15.39 -22.24
C GLU A 87 -1.43 16.22 -22.86
N ALA A 88 -0.30 16.36 -22.17
CA ALA A 88 0.85 17.13 -22.64
C ALA A 88 1.48 16.53 -23.91
N GLU A 89 1.50 15.19 -24.00
CA GLU A 89 2.08 14.47 -25.14
C GLU A 89 1.07 14.17 -26.26
N GLY A 90 -0.19 14.58 -26.08
CA GLY A 90 -1.23 14.36 -27.09
C GLY A 90 -1.68 12.93 -27.27
N ILE A 91 -1.58 12.12 -26.20
CA ILE A 91 -2.03 10.74 -26.22
C ILE A 91 -3.53 10.72 -25.92
N THR A 92 -4.32 10.49 -26.96
CA THR A 92 -5.79 10.60 -26.90
C THR A 92 -6.47 9.28 -27.22
N GLU A 93 -7.80 9.25 -27.00
CA GLU A 93 -8.64 8.11 -27.40
C GLU A 93 -8.66 7.93 -28.91
N GLU A 94 -8.48 9.02 -29.67
CA GLU A 94 -8.35 8.94 -31.15
C GLU A 94 -7.10 8.15 -31.54
N LEU A 95 -5.99 8.39 -30.87
CA LEU A 95 -4.75 7.63 -31.12
C LEU A 95 -4.96 6.15 -30.81
N LYS A 96 -5.65 5.85 -29.71
CA LYS A 96 -5.98 4.48 -29.33
C LYS A 96 -6.80 3.78 -30.41
N ALA A 97 -7.77 4.48 -31.02
CA ALA A 97 -8.61 3.95 -32.08
C ALA A 97 -7.85 3.78 -33.39
N ASN A 98 -6.99 4.75 -33.76
CA ASN A 98 -6.32 4.80 -35.05
C ASN A 98 -5.03 3.98 -35.07
N ASP A 99 -4.26 4.01 -33.99
CA ASP A 99 -2.99 3.27 -33.87
C ASP A 99 -2.83 2.71 -32.46
N PRO A 100 -3.48 1.57 -32.16
CA PRO A 100 -3.46 0.97 -30.84
C PRO A 100 -2.05 0.64 -30.33
N MET A 101 -1.17 0.20 -31.21
CA MET A 101 0.21 -0.17 -30.81
C MET A 101 1.00 1.03 -30.34
N ARG A 102 0.89 2.15 -31.05
CA ARG A 102 1.54 3.39 -30.68
C ARG A 102 0.98 3.92 -29.35
N TRP A 103 -0.35 3.84 -29.16
CA TRP A 103 -1.00 4.22 -27.93
C TRP A 103 -0.48 3.40 -26.74
N VAL A 104 -0.38 2.08 -26.89
CA VAL A 104 0.13 1.18 -25.83
C VAL A 104 1.57 1.53 -25.49
N GLN A 105 2.43 1.71 -26.47
CA GLN A 105 3.84 2.06 -26.26
C GLN A 105 3.97 3.41 -25.54
N ALA A 106 3.21 4.40 -25.95
CA ALA A 106 3.21 5.72 -25.33
C ALA A 106 2.72 5.67 -23.89
N MET A 107 1.63 4.96 -23.63
CA MET A 107 1.07 4.82 -22.28
C MET A 107 2.01 4.04 -21.36
N ASN A 108 2.68 3.01 -21.86
CA ASN A 108 3.66 2.27 -21.06
C ASN A 108 4.85 3.15 -20.68
N SER A 109 5.34 3.98 -21.61
CA SER A 109 6.41 4.94 -21.34
C SER A 109 5.98 5.98 -20.28
N ILE A 110 4.79 6.53 -20.42
CA ILE A 110 4.23 7.50 -19.47
C ILE A 110 4.08 6.87 -18.09
N ARG A 111 3.54 5.67 -18.04
CA ARG A 111 3.34 4.95 -16.76
C ARG A 111 4.66 4.68 -16.06
N SER A 112 5.67 4.25 -16.79
CA SER A 112 7.01 4.00 -16.26
C SER A 112 7.63 5.27 -15.67
N ARG A 113 7.53 6.39 -16.39
CA ARG A 113 8.04 7.68 -15.90
C ARG A 113 7.29 8.19 -14.69
N ALA A 114 5.97 8.03 -14.66
CA ALA A 114 5.15 8.41 -13.50
C ALA A 114 5.52 7.57 -12.28
N GLU A 115 5.72 6.27 -12.45
CA GLU A 115 6.12 5.40 -11.36
C GLU A 115 7.50 5.77 -10.80
N GLU A 116 8.45 6.13 -11.64
CA GLU A 116 9.76 6.62 -11.20
C GLU A 116 9.64 7.89 -10.34
N ILE A 117 8.78 8.82 -10.75
CA ILE A 117 8.52 10.05 -9.99
C ILE A 117 7.95 9.72 -8.62
N ILE A 118 6.96 8.83 -8.55
CA ILE A 118 6.34 8.42 -7.30
C ILE A 118 7.35 7.73 -6.38
N GLN A 119 8.17 6.85 -6.92
CA GLN A 119 9.22 6.18 -6.14
C GLN A 119 10.19 7.19 -5.53
N ALA A 120 10.64 8.16 -6.30
CA ALA A 120 11.57 9.18 -5.83
C ALA A 120 10.95 10.11 -4.79
N GLU A 121 9.69 10.53 -5.00
CA GLU A 121 9.04 11.53 -4.13
C GLU A 121 8.42 10.93 -2.88
N MET A 122 7.86 9.74 -2.94
CA MET A 122 6.99 9.21 -1.87
C MET A 122 7.49 7.91 -1.26
N ILE A 123 8.24 7.11 -2.01
CA ILE A 123 8.62 5.75 -1.56
C ILE A 123 10.02 5.73 -0.97
N TYR A 124 10.98 6.34 -1.62
CA TYR A 124 12.40 6.31 -1.25
C TYR A 124 12.92 7.65 -0.71
N CYS A 125 12.07 8.39 -0.03
CA CYS A 125 12.47 9.67 0.57
C CYS A 125 12.79 9.59 2.06
#